data_8dd1a8a0c51a607a7943722052337e2c
#
_entry.id   8dd1a8a0c51a607a7943722052337e2c
#
_cell.length_a   1.000
_cell.length_b   1.000
_cell.length_c   1.000
_cell.angle_alpha   90.00
_cell.angle_beta   90.00
_cell.angle_gamma   90.00
#
_symmetry.space_group_name_H-M   'P 1'
#
loop_
_entity.id
_entity.type
_entity.pdbx_description
1 polymer ?
#
loop_
_entity_poly.entity_id
_entity_poly.type
_entity_poly.pdbx_seq_one_letter_code
_entity_poly.pdbx_strand_id
1 'polypeptide(L)'
;MDKLEFDESIFKYDECKLLFREPYRLNSYITISQPTMQDIINFGEQEYYQMIGLLCGTPSDFKVMLWDNGQDWNKISEFDFFCVFATSLTPDKTGILFGDLDFSKFRLFTKNETGETVLYNEELDFAIDSFIYHHMVSYIRRINGMTYTGTKIIKGATAKKLVIERDRNRMKAQANKPYESQLVNLISAMLVYPGFKYSKDQLKECGIYEFMDAVKRSQIYT
;
A
#
# COMPACT_ATOMS: atom_id res chain seq x y z
N MET A 1 13.69 17.54 -14.89
CA MET A 1 14.22 16.25 -14.43
C MET A 1 13.14 15.24 -14.67
N ASP A 2 13.41 14.27 -15.53
CA ASP A 2 12.49 13.13 -15.68
C ASP A 2 12.47 12.39 -14.34
N LYS A 3 11.26 12.19 -13.79
CA LYS A 3 11.09 11.33 -12.62
C LYS A 3 11.62 9.94 -13.00
N LEU A 4 12.71 9.52 -12.39
CA LEU A 4 13.12 8.13 -12.42
C LEU A 4 12.00 7.33 -11.71
N GLU A 5 11.22 6.57 -12.47
CA GLU A 5 10.36 5.55 -11.90
C GLU A 5 11.25 4.58 -11.13
N PHE A 6 10.88 4.30 -9.88
CA PHE A 6 11.61 3.35 -9.06
C PHE A 6 11.32 1.93 -9.58
N ASP A 7 12.35 1.18 -9.89
CA ASP A 7 12.21 -0.21 -10.34
C ASP A 7 12.08 -1.14 -9.12
N GLU A 8 10.85 -1.51 -8.76
CA GLU A 8 10.60 -2.45 -7.66
C GLU A 8 11.10 -3.88 -7.94
N SER A 9 11.48 -4.22 -9.18
CA SER A 9 11.96 -5.55 -9.54
C SER A 9 13.31 -5.90 -8.91
N ILE A 10 14.02 -4.90 -8.38
CA ILE A 10 15.27 -5.11 -7.63
C ILE A 10 15.02 -5.83 -6.30
N PHE A 11 13.81 -5.70 -5.72
CA PHE A 11 13.47 -6.35 -4.47
C PHE A 11 13.00 -7.78 -4.73
N LYS A 12 13.72 -8.73 -4.16
CA LYS A 12 13.42 -10.17 -4.25
C LYS A 12 13.00 -10.68 -2.89
N TYR A 13 11.90 -11.41 -2.86
CA TYR A 13 11.34 -12.00 -1.66
C TYR A 13 11.34 -13.51 -1.78
N ASP A 14 11.63 -14.19 -0.67
CA ASP A 14 11.52 -15.64 -0.56
C ASP A 14 10.04 -16.04 -0.53
N GLU A 15 9.58 -16.71 -1.59
CA GLU A 15 8.18 -17.13 -1.75
C GLU A 15 7.73 -18.09 -0.63
N CYS A 16 8.63 -18.97 -0.15
CA CYS A 16 8.31 -19.87 0.95
C CYS A 16 8.07 -19.11 2.23
N LYS A 17 8.92 -18.13 2.55
CA LYS A 17 8.75 -17.27 3.71
C LYS A 17 7.47 -16.45 3.63
N LEU A 18 7.11 -15.97 2.44
CA LEU A 18 5.84 -15.30 2.21
C LEU A 18 4.64 -16.23 2.49
N LEU A 19 4.67 -17.46 1.97
CA LEU A 19 3.61 -18.46 2.19
C LEU A 19 3.46 -18.86 3.66
N PHE A 20 4.58 -18.97 4.38
CA PHE A 20 4.57 -19.32 5.80
C PHE A 20 4.43 -18.13 6.76
N ARG A 21 4.16 -16.93 6.20
CA ARG A 21 3.93 -15.72 7.00
C ARG A 21 5.10 -15.35 7.90
N GLU A 22 6.34 -15.68 7.51
CA GLU A 22 7.48 -15.21 8.28
C GLU A 22 7.52 -13.67 8.24
N PRO A 23 7.64 -13.00 9.42
CA PRO A 23 7.77 -11.56 9.47
C PRO A 23 8.95 -11.09 8.63
N TYR A 24 8.74 -10.11 7.78
CA TYR A 24 9.80 -9.58 6.92
C TYR A 24 10.58 -8.49 7.63
N ARG A 25 11.81 -8.82 8.02
CA ARG A 25 12.72 -7.85 8.62
C ARG A 25 13.44 -7.06 7.53
N LEU A 26 12.97 -5.83 7.28
CA LEU A 26 13.57 -4.95 6.30
C LEU A 26 14.92 -4.39 6.82
N ASN A 27 14.97 -3.99 8.09
CA ASN A 27 16.19 -3.55 8.77
C ASN A 27 16.04 -3.75 10.31
N SER A 28 16.89 -3.10 11.11
CA SER A 28 16.86 -3.22 12.57
C SER A 28 15.62 -2.60 13.21
N TYR A 29 14.96 -1.66 12.53
CA TYR A 29 13.85 -0.87 13.06
C TYR A 29 12.51 -1.21 12.41
N ILE A 30 12.52 -1.71 11.17
CA ILE A 30 11.31 -2.01 10.42
C ILE A 30 11.19 -3.51 10.21
N THR A 31 10.16 -4.07 10.81
CA THR A 31 9.69 -5.44 10.55
C THR A 31 8.25 -5.35 10.08
N ILE A 32 7.92 -6.05 8.99
CA ILE A 32 6.57 -6.05 8.42
C ILE A 32 5.96 -7.44 8.61
N SER A 33 4.85 -7.49 9.32
CA SER A 33 4.07 -8.69 9.56
C SER A 33 3.01 -8.88 8.48
N GLN A 34 2.64 -10.13 8.23
CA GLN A 34 1.51 -10.45 7.37
C GLN A 34 0.30 -10.79 8.25
N PRO A 35 -0.81 -10.03 8.14
CA PRO A 35 -2.01 -10.35 8.88
C PRO A 35 -2.68 -11.62 8.35
N THR A 36 -3.41 -12.31 9.22
CA THR A 36 -4.37 -13.34 8.83
C THR A 36 -5.64 -12.70 8.29
N MET A 37 -6.47 -13.50 7.63
CA MET A 37 -7.80 -13.05 7.24
C MET A 37 -8.63 -12.63 8.46
N GLN A 38 -8.48 -13.32 9.61
CA GLN A 38 -9.15 -12.95 10.85
C GLN A 38 -8.64 -11.64 11.44
N ASP A 39 -7.32 -11.37 11.36
CA ASP A 39 -6.75 -10.10 11.79
C ASP A 39 -7.32 -8.93 11.00
N ILE A 40 -7.45 -9.08 9.67
CA ILE A 40 -8.03 -8.04 8.80
C ILE A 40 -9.50 -7.80 9.15
N ILE A 41 -10.28 -8.88 9.41
CA ILE A 41 -11.69 -8.75 9.80
C ILE A 41 -11.81 -8.03 11.15
N ASN A 42 -10.96 -8.37 12.13
CA ASN A 42 -10.97 -7.76 13.46
C ASN A 42 -10.51 -6.29 13.42
N PHE A 43 -9.55 -5.97 12.56
CA PHE A 43 -9.07 -4.60 12.35
C PHE A 43 -10.12 -3.73 11.65
N GLY A 44 -10.93 -4.34 10.80
CA GLY A 44 -11.86 -3.70 9.88
C GLY A 44 -11.33 -3.72 8.46
N GLU A 45 -12.05 -4.40 7.57
CA GLU A 45 -11.63 -4.53 6.16
C GLU A 45 -11.45 -3.17 5.47
N GLN A 46 -12.39 -2.26 5.70
CA GLN A 46 -12.36 -0.93 5.10
C GLN A 46 -11.14 -0.14 5.59
N GLU A 47 -10.89 -0.15 6.88
CA GLU A 47 -9.77 0.50 7.55
C GLU A 47 -8.44 -0.09 7.05
N TYR A 48 -8.37 -1.41 6.91
CA TYR A 48 -7.20 -2.09 6.37
C TYR A 48 -6.87 -1.62 4.95
N TYR A 49 -7.84 -1.65 4.04
CA TYR A 49 -7.59 -1.23 2.66
C TYR A 49 -7.39 0.28 2.51
N GLN A 50 -7.97 1.10 3.38
CA GLN A 50 -7.64 2.54 3.45
C GLN A 50 -6.18 2.75 3.87
N MET A 51 -5.71 2.05 4.89
CA MET A 51 -4.31 2.09 5.30
C MET A 51 -3.38 1.64 4.16
N ILE A 52 -3.68 0.49 3.51
CA ILE A 52 -2.91 0.02 2.35
C ILE A 52 -2.91 1.07 1.22
N GLY A 53 -4.06 1.70 0.96
CA GLY A 53 -4.18 2.75 -0.03
C GLY A 53 -3.34 4.00 0.28
N LEU A 54 -3.18 4.35 1.56
CA LEU A 54 -2.30 5.46 1.98
C LEU A 54 -0.82 5.07 1.89
N LEU A 55 -0.45 3.86 2.32
CA LEU A 55 0.94 3.40 2.30
C LEU A 55 1.46 3.17 0.88
N CYS A 56 0.66 2.53 0.03
CA CYS A 56 1.04 2.09 -1.32
C CYS A 56 0.56 3.02 -2.42
N GLY A 57 -0.21 4.06 -2.08
CA GLY A 57 -0.81 4.97 -3.04
C GLY A 57 0.21 5.86 -3.73
N THR A 58 -0.05 6.15 -5.00
CA THR A 58 0.76 7.03 -5.81
C THR A 58 0.14 8.43 -5.88
N PRO A 59 0.91 9.48 -6.21
CA PRO A 59 0.32 10.81 -6.47
C PRO A 59 -0.80 10.78 -7.52
N SER A 60 -0.75 9.82 -8.46
CA SER A 60 -1.80 9.65 -9.48
C SER A 60 -3.12 9.15 -8.91
N ASP A 61 -3.11 8.38 -7.84
CA ASP A 61 -4.32 7.90 -7.18
C ASP A 61 -5.04 9.03 -6.46
N PHE A 62 -4.29 10.00 -5.96
CA PHE A 62 -4.78 11.17 -5.22
C PHE A 62 -4.80 12.46 -6.04
N LYS A 63 -4.73 12.35 -7.37
CA LYS A 63 -4.58 13.51 -8.28
C LYS A 63 -5.69 14.57 -8.16
N VAL A 64 -6.93 14.17 -7.84
CA VAL A 64 -8.03 15.14 -7.65
C VAL A 64 -7.76 16.00 -6.43
N MET A 65 -7.37 15.39 -5.30
CA MET A 65 -7.02 16.11 -4.07
C MET A 65 -5.81 17.03 -4.29
N LEU A 66 -4.75 16.53 -4.95
CA LEU A 66 -3.56 17.31 -5.24
C LEU A 66 -3.87 18.50 -6.17
N TRP A 67 -4.67 18.25 -7.20
CA TRP A 67 -5.11 19.30 -8.13
C TRP A 67 -5.92 20.40 -7.43
N ASP A 68 -6.84 20.04 -6.54
CA ASP A 68 -7.67 20.99 -5.80
C ASP A 68 -6.83 21.84 -4.82
N ASN A 69 -5.67 21.31 -4.38
CA ASN A 69 -4.66 22.04 -3.62
C ASN A 69 -3.60 22.77 -4.49
N GLY A 70 -3.84 22.88 -5.80
CA GLY A 70 -2.93 23.57 -6.73
C GLY A 70 -1.62 22.84 -7.03
N GLN A 71 -1.54 21.56 -6.68
CA GLN A 71 -0.34 20.73 -6.86
C GLN A 71 -0.44 19.87 -8.13
N ASP A 72 0.65 19.82 -8.90
CA ASP A 72 0.75 18.94 -10.06
C ASP A 72 1.28 17.57 -9.63
N TRP A 73 0.39 16.56 -9.56
CA TRP A 73 0.73 15.20 -9.16
C TRP A 73 1.84 14.57 -10.01
N ASN A 74 2.05 15.02 -11.26
CA ASN A 74 3.15 14.54 -12.08
C ASN A 74 4.53 14.96 -11.56
N LYS A 75 4.60 15.97 -10.67
CA LYS A 75 5.84 16.52 -10.13
C LYS A 75 6.17 16.02 -8.73
N ILE A 76 5.26 15.29 -8.10
CA ILE A 76 5.43 14.81 -6.72
C ILE A 76 5.94 13.36 -6.80
N SER A 77 7.03 13.03 -6.08
CA SER A 77 7.49 11.64 -5.97
C SER A 77 6.57 10.84 -5.05
N GLU A 78 6.57 9.50 -5.16
CA GLU A 78 5.78 8.65 -4.26
C GLU A 78 6.24 8.81 -2.82
N PHE A 79 7.54 8.95 -2.60
CA PHE A 79 8.08 9.18 -1.28
C PHE A 79 7.70 10.54 -0.71
N ASP A 80 7.79 11.64 -1.50
CA ASP A 80 7.33 12.96 -1.06
C ASP A 80 5.84 12.94 -0.71
N PHE A 81 5.05 12.21 -1.51
CA PHE A 81 3.63 12.03 -1.25
C PHE A 81 3.37 11.26 0.06
N PHE A 82 4.09 10.16 0.30
CA PHE A 82 4.02 9.42 1.56
C PHE A 82 4.38 10.30 2.75
N CYS A 83 5.41 11.15 2.65
CA CYS A 83 5.82 12.06 3.70
C CYS A 83 4.69 13.00 4.18
N VAL A 84 3.76 13.35 3.29
CA VAL A 84 2.60 14.20 3.64
C VAL A 84 1.69 13.50 4.65
N PHE A 85 1.54 12.18 4.56
CA PHE A 85 0.63 11.40 5.41
C PHE A 85 1.34 10.66 6.54
N ALA A 86 2.65 10.49 6.47
CA ALA A 86 3.42 9.68 7.41
C ALA A 86 3.14 10.03 8.87
N THR A 87 3.09 11.33 9.19
CA THR A 87 2.84 11.81 10.56
C THR A 87 1.41 11.53 11.07
N SER A 88 0.50 11.10 10.21
CA SER A 88 -0.86 10.68 10.59
C SER A 88 -0.99 9.16 10.78
N LEU A 89 0.07 8.42 10.51
CA LEU A 89 0.13 6.96 10.60
C LEU A 89 0.63 6.54 11.98
N THR A 90 -0.27 6.49 12.92
CA THR A 90 -0.04 6.06 14.31
C THR A 90 -0.14 4.53 14.45
N PRO A 91 0.38 3.90 15.50
CA PRO A 91 0.37 2.44 15.68
C PRO A 91 -1.04 1.82 15.66
N ASP A 92 -2.06 2.55 16.12
CA ASP A 92 -3.46 2.10 16.03
C ASP A 92 -3.94 1.92 14.59
N LYS A 93 -3.35 2.65 13.62
CA LYS A 93 -3.67 2.55 12.20
C LYS A 93 -2.78 1.59 11.43
N THR A 94 -1.54 1.40 11.85
CA THR A 94 -0.54 0.64 11.08
C THR A 94 0.01 -0.58 11.80
N GLY A 95 -0.33 -0.75 13.07
CA GLY A 95 0.22 -1.81 13.93
C GLY A 95 -0.04 -3.24 13.43
N ILE A 96 -1.12 -3.45 12.68
CA ILE A 96 -1.40 -4.74 12.04
C ILE A 96 -0.27 -5.19 11.09
N LEU A 97 0.49 -4.23 10.52
CA LEU A 97 1.65 -4.49 9.65
C LEU A 97 2.98 -4.26 10.38
N PHE A 98 3.09 -3.18 11.16
CA PHE A 98 4.36 -2.67 11.66
C PHE A 98 4.55 -2.82 13.17
N GLY A 99 3.57 -3.40 13.88
CA GLY A 99 3.62 -3.49 15.35
C GLY A 99 3.68 -2.09 15.98
N ASP A 100 4.68 -1.88 16.83
CA ASP A 100 4.82 -0.64 17.61
C ASP A 100 5.53 0.51 16.87
N LEU A 101 5.89 0.33 15.59
CA LEU A 101 6.53 1.39 14.82
C LEU A 101 5.56 2.56 14.61
N ASP A 102 5.90 3.71 15.18
CA ASP A 102 5.07 4.93 15.16
C ASP A 102 5.61 5.93 14.14
N PHE A 103 4.98 5.98 12.96
CA PHE A 103 5.36 6.94 11.92
C PHE A 103 5.07 8.39 12.33
N SER A 104 4.16 8.63 13.27
CA SER A 104 3.86 9.99 13.75
C SER A 104 5.03 10.65 14.50
N LYS A 105 5.99 9.86 14.96
CA LYS A 105 7.21 10.33 15.61
C LYS A 105 8.31 10.75 14.61
N PHE A 106 8.12 10.47 13.33
CA PHE A 106 9.05 10.90 12.30
C PHE A 106 8.79 12.34 11.89
N ARG A 107 9.86 13.05 11.55
CA ARG A 107 9.82 14.44 11.06
C ARG A 107 10.52 14.54 9.72
N LEU A 108 10.00 15.40 8.86
CA LEU A 108 10.63 15.69 7.58
C LEU A 108 11.96 16.42 7.80
N PHE A 109 12.99 15.88 7.24
CA PHE A 109 14.34 16.43 7.33
C PHE A 109 14.97 16.45 5.94
N THR A 110 15.74 17.50 5.64
CA THR A 110 16.51 17.58 4.40
C THR A 110 17.99 17.48 4.74
N LYS A 111 18.68 16.49 4.17
CA LYS A 111 20.12 16.32 4.34
C LYS A 111 20.87 17.49 3.70
N ASN A 112 21.67 18.20 4.46
CA ASN A 112 22.41 19.39 3.98
C ASN A 112 23.40 19.08 2.83
N GLU A 113 23.96 17.87 2.82
CA GLU A 113 25.00 17.49 1.86
C GLU A 113 24.42 17.08 0.50
N THR A 114 23.29 16.42 0.47
CA THR A 114 22.69 15.85 -0.75
C THR A 114 21.43 16.56 -1.20
N GLY A 115 20.79 17.34 -0.32
CA GLY A 115 19.47 17.92 -0.54
C GLY A 115 18.33 16.87 -0.52
N GLU A 116 18.62 15.63 -0.13
CA GLU A 116 17.64 14.56 -0.03
C GLU A 116 16.69 14.78 1.12
N THR A 117 15.40 14.59 0.85
CA THR A 117 14.36 14.55 1.89
C THR A 117 14.34 13.17 2.53
N VAL A 118 14.24 13.12 3.86
CA VAL A 118 14.09 11.89 4.64
C VAL A 118 13.08 12.12 5.76
N LEU A 119 12.47 11.04 6.25
CA LEU A 119 11.72 11.04 7.50
C LEU A 119 12.65 10.55 8.61
N TYR A 120 12.97 11.41 9.56
CA TYR A 120 13.90 11.13 10.66
C TYR A 120 13.15 11.02 11.99
N ASN A 121 13.50 10.02 12.77
CA ASN A 121 13.03 9.81 14.13
C ASN A 121 14.21 9.96 15.09
N GLU A 122 14.18 11.00 15.95
CA GLU A 122 15.25 11.31 16.90
C GLU A 122 15.37 10.25 18.01
N GLU A 123 14.26 9.66 18.46
CA GLU A 123 14.26 8.66 19.54
C GLU A 123 14.98 7.37 19.10
N LEU A 124 14.82 7.01 17.83
CA LEU A 124 15.40 5.81 17.24
C LEU A 124 16.76 6.06 16.57
N ASP A 125 17.16 7.30 16.41
CA ASP A 125 18.29 7.72 15.55
C ASP A 125 18.24 7.04 14.18
N PHE A 126 17.07 7.08 13.54
CA PHE A 126 16.80 6.35 12.32
C PHE A 126 16.06 7.22 11.28
N ALA A 127 16.46 7.09 10.03
CA ALA A 127 15.84 7.79 8.92
C ALA A 127 15.24 6.80 7.89
N ILE A 128 14.05 7.11 7.44
CA ILE A 128 13.43 6.47 6.27
C ILE A 128 13.67 7.38 5.07
N ASP A 129 14.43 6.89 4.11
CA ASP A 129 14.65 7.53 2.81
C ASP A 129 13.76 6.91 1.72
N SER A 130 13.89 7.43 0.51
CA SER A 130 13.12 6.94 -0.64
C SER A 130 13.36 5.45 -0.93
N PHE A 131 14.58 4.94 -0.72
CA PHE A 131 14.88 3.53 -0.97
C PHE A 131 14.19 2.62 0.05
N ILE A 132 14.29 2.95 1.34
CA ILE A 132 13.63 2.21 2.42
C ILE A 132 12.11 2.23 2.22
N TYR A 133 11.55 3.39 1.85
CA TYR A 133 10.13 3.53 1.54
C TYR A 133 9.70 2.59 0.40
N HIS A 134 10.38 2.63 -0.74
CA HIS A 134 10.02 1.77 -1.88
C HIS A 134 10.17 0.29 -1.55
N HIS A 135 11.17 -0.10 -0.75
CA HIS A 135 11.34 -1.47 -0.31
C HIS A 135 10.17 -1.92 0.58
N MET A 136 9.78 -1.07 1.55
CA MET A 136 8.64 -1.31 2.43
C MET A 136 7.34 -1.48 1.64
N VAL A 137 7.06 -0.54 0.73
CA VAL A 137 5.83 -0.52 -0.06
C VAL A 137 5.77 -1.66 -1.07
N SER A 138 6.89 -2.01 -1.70
CA SER A 138 6.99 -3.16 -2.59
C SER A 138 6.61 -4.47 -1.87
N TYR A 139 7.10 -4.67 -0.63
CA TYR A 139 6.70 -5.82 0.17
C TYR A 139 5.20 -5.81 0.48
N ILE A 140 4.65 -4.67 0.91
CA ILE A 140 3.22 -4.54 1.22
C ILE A 140 2.35 -4.81 -0.03
N ARG A 141 2.73 -4.27 -1.18
CA ARG A 141 2.07 -4.58 -2.46
C ARG A 141 2.12 -6.07 -2.76
N ARG A 142 3.28 -6.70 -2.55
CA ARG A 142 3.46 -8.14 -2.80
C ARG A 142 2.52 -8.99 -1.97
N ILE A 143 2.45 -8.77 -0.66
CA ILE A 143 1.59 -9.57 0.22
C ILE A 143 0.09 -9.35 -0.04
N ASN A 144 -0.30 -8.19 -0.56
CA ASN A 144 -1.69 -7.87 -0.90
C ASN A 144 -2.05 -8.21 -2.36
N GLY A 145 -1.17 -8.87 -3.11
CA GLY A 145 -1.42 -9.23 -4.52
C GLY A 145 -1.57 -8.02 -5.45
N MET A 146 -1.08 -6.84 -5.03
CA MET A 146 -1.16 -5.62 -5.81
C MET A 146 -0.05 -5.58 -6.87
N THR A 147 -0.40 -5.12 -8.07
CA THR A 147 0.57 -4.91 -9.15
C THR A 147 0.93 -3.43 -9.21
N TYR A 148 2.20 -3.12 -9.12
CA TYR A 148 2.68 -1.76 -9.36
C TYR A 148 2.65 -1.46 -10.85
N THR A 149 1.92 -0.42 -11.23
CA THR A 149 1.76 -0.02 -12.64
C THR A 149 2.49 1.28 -12.99
N GLY A 150 3.28 1.81 -12.05
CA GLY A 150 3.95 3.10 -12.19
C GLY A 150 2.98 4.30 -12.21
N THR A 151 3.54 5.49 -12.26
CA THR A 151 2.77 6.73 -12.35
C THR A 151 2.58 7.13 -13.80
N LYS A 152 1.35 7.06 -14.32
CA LYS A 152 1.04 7.54 -15.67
C LYS A 152 1.17 9.06 -15.74
N ILE A 153 2.16 9.54 -16.48
CA ILE A 153 2.37 10.96 -16.72
C ILE A 153 1.37 11.46 -17.75
N ILE A 154 0.53 12.41 -17.37
CA ILE A 154 -0.43 13.06 -18.26
C ILE A 154 0.13 14.42 -18.70
N LYS A 155 0.41 14.55 -19.99
CA LYS A 155 0.95 15.79 -20.58
C LYS A 155 -0.20 16.69 -21.06
N GLY A 156 -0.01 18.00 -20.91
CA GLY A 156 -0.94 19.04 -21.39
C GLY A 156 -2.05 19.41 -20.40
N ALA A 157 -2.29 20.70 -20.24
CA ALA A 157 -3.24 21.24 -19.27
C ALA A 157 -4.69 20.79 -19.53
N THR A 158 -5.11 20.72 -20.79
CA THR A 158 -6.46 20.28 -21.17
C THR A 158 -6.69 18.82 -20.84
N ALA A 159 -5.71 17.93 -21.14
CA ALA A 159 -5.79 16.52 -20.82
C ALA A 159 -5.86 16.29 -19.30
N LYS A 160 -5.06 17.03 -18.52
CA LYS A 160 -5.11 16.99 -17.04
C LYS A 160 -6.50 17.36 -16.52
N LYS A 161 -7.10 18.48 -17.00
CA LYS A 161 -8.44 18.90 -16.58
C LYS A 161 -9.49 17.84 -16.88
N LEU A 162 -9.48 17.25 -18.07
CA LEU A 162 -10.45 16.20 -18.45
C LEU A 162 -10.35 14.96 -17.55
N VAL A 163 -9.13 14.53 -17.21
CA VAL A 163 -8.93 13.40 -16.31
C VAL A 163 -9.42 13.71 -14.89
N ILE A 164 -9.12 14.90 -14.38
CA ILE A 164 -9.60 15.35 -13.07
C ILE A 164 -11.14 15.42 -13.03
N GLU A 165 -11.78 15.99 -14.03
CA GLU A 165 -13.24 16.06 -14.09
C GLU A 165 -13.89 14.67 -14.13
N ARG A 166 -13.34 13.76 -14.95
CA ARG A 166 -13.81 12.37 -15.02
C ARG A 166 -13.71 11.67 -13.67
N ASP A 167 -12.55 11.79 -13.01
CA ASP A 167 -12.32 11.10 -11.74
C ASP A 167 -13.13 11.74 -10.62
N ARG A 168 -13.32 13.05 -10.61
CA ARG A 168 -14.21 13.76 -9.68
C ARG A 168 -15.67 13.29 -9.82
N ASN A 169 -16.14 13.12 -11.05
CA ASN A 169 -17.50 12.60 -11.31
C ASN A 169 -17.64 11.16 -10.82
N ARG A 170 -16.61 10.32 -11.03
CA ARG A 170 -16.58 8.95 -10.50
C ARG A 170 -16.62 8.94 -8.97
N MET A 171 -15.81 9.77 -8.31
CA MET A 171 -15.81 9.90 -6.85
C MET A 171 -17.17 10.33 -6.32
N LYS A 172 -17.81 11.31 -6.95
CA LYS A 172 -19.18 11.76 -6.57
C LYS A 172 -20.21 10.64 -6.73
N ALA A 173 -20.12 9.85 -7.80
CA ALA A 173 -21.03 8.72 -8.03
C ALA A 173 -20.83 7.58 -7.01
N GLN A 174 -19.63 7.46 -6.43
CA GLN A 174 -19.29 6.46 -5.43
C GLN A 174 -19.54 6.94 -3.99
N ALA A 175 -19.48 8.24 -3.73
CA ALA A 175 -19.55 8.82 -2.37
C ALA A 175 -20.80 8.44 -1.57
N ASN A 176 -21.92 8.16 -2.25
CA ASN A 176 -23.19 7.80 -1.63
C ASN A 176 -23.46 6.29 -1.63
N LYS A 177 -22.52 5.48 -2.14
CA LYS A 177 -22.66 4.02 -2.11
C LYS A 177 -22.14 3.48 -0.79
N PRO A 178 -22.86 2.55 -0.16
CA PRO A 178 -22.32 1.85 1.02
C PRO A 178 -21.03 1.12 0.64
N TYR A 179 -20.16 0.93 1.62
CA TYR A 179 -18.98 0.10 1.44
C TYR A 179 -19.41 -1.34 1.09
N GLU A 180 -18.91 -1.85 -0.01
CA GLU A 180 -19.07 -3.24 -0.40
C GLU A 180 -17.76 -4.00 -0.14
N SER A 181 -17.84 -5.04 0.69
CA SER A 181 -16.68 -5.88 1.01
C SER A 181 -16.15 -6.57 -0.25
N GLN A 182 -14.88 -6.39 -0.52
CA GLN A 182 -14.17 -7.12 -1.57
C GLN A 182 -13.79 -8.53 -1.11
N LEU A 183 -13.40 -8.67 0.17
CA LEU A 183 -13.00 -9.94 0.75
C LEU A 183 -14.15 -10.94 0.77
N VAL A 184 -15.37 -10.53 1.13
CA VAL A 184 -16.53 -11.42 1.15
C VAL A 184 -16.75 -12.06 -0.22
N ASN A 185 -16.65 -11.30 -1.30
CA ASN A 185 -16.82 -11.82 -2.65
C ASN A 185 -15.69 -12.81 -3.01
N LEU A 186 -14.44 -12.48 -2.70
CA LEU A 186 -13.29 -13.36 -2.95
C LEU A 186 -13.37 -14.63 -2.10
N ILE A 187 -13.65 -14.52 -0.81
CA ILE A 187 -13.81 -15.65 0.12
C ILE A 187 -14.93 -16.58 -0.39
N SER A 188 -16.08 -16.01 -0.73
CA SER A 188 -17.21 -16.79 -1.22
C SER A 188 -16.86 -17.54 -2.51
N ALA A 189 -16.21 -16.87 -3.46
CA ALA A 189 -15.75 -17.50 -4.69
C ALA A 189 -14.75 -18.64 -4.44
N MET A 190 -13.79 -18.42 -3.53
CA MET A 190 -12.79 -19.44 -3.20
C MET A 190 -13.39 -20.65 -2.47
N LEU A 191 -14.34 -20.44 -1.57
CA LEU A 191 -15.00 -21.54 -0.85
C LEU A 191 -15.80 -22.48 -1.76
N VAL A 192 -16.29 -22.01 -2.92
CA VAL A 192 -16.97 -22.86 -3.93
C VAL A 192 -16.02 -23.36 -5.01
N TYR A 193 -14.77 -22.90 -5.04
CA TYR A 193 -13.79 -23.34 -6.02
C TYR A 193 -13.26 -24.74 -5.66
N PRO A 194 -13.38 -25.75 -6.54
CA PRO A 194 -13.04 -27.15 -6.21
C PRO A 194 -11.58 -27.39 -5.84
N GLY A 195 -10.67 -26.52 -6.31
CA GLY A 195 -9.25 -26.59 -6.02
C GLY A 195 -8.85 -26.00 -4.66
N PHE A 196 -9.73 -25.21 -4.03
CA PHE A 196 -9.47 -24.59 -2.74
C PHE A 196 -9.99 -25.49 -1.62
N LYS A 197 -9.09 -26.04 -0.83
CA LYS A 197 -9.41 -27.09 0.15
C LYS A 197 -9.46 -26.62 1.60
N TYR A 198 -9.43 -25.32 1.85
CA TYR A 198 -9.49 -24.79 3.21
C TYR A 198 -10.91 -24.80 3.74
N SER A 199 -11.07 -25.29 4.96
CA SER A 199 -12.28 -25.04 5.74
C SER A 199 -12.38 -23.56 6.12
N LYS A 200 -13.57 -23.12 6.55
CA LYS A 200 -13.76 -21.74 7.03
C LYS A 200 -12.83 -21.38 8.20
N ASP A 201 -12.53 -22.32 9.08
CA ASP A 201 -11.66 -22.07 10.23
C ASP A 201 -10.20 -21.99 9.80
N GLN A 202 -9.75 -22.84 8.88
CA GLN A 202 -8.41 -22.74 8.31
C GLN A 202 -8.22 -21.42 7.54
N LEU A 203 -9.28 -20.96 6.86
CA LEU A 203 -9.23 -19.68 6.12
C LEU A 203 -9.05 -18.48 7.05
N LYS A 204 -9.57 -18.51 8.29
CA LYS A 204 -9.35 -17.44 9.25
C LYS A 204 -7.87 -17.27 9.59
N GLU A 205 -7.15 -18.39 9.71
CA GLU A 205 -5.72 -18.43 10.04
C GLU A 205 -4.82 -18.25 8.79
N CYS A 206 -5.40 -18.29 7.59
CA CYS A 206 -4.69 -18.08 6.34
C CYS A 206 -4.13 -16.67 6.27
N GLY A 207 -2.86 -16.52 5.89
CA GLY A 207 -2.24 -15.22 5.66
C GLY A 207 -2.77 -14.54 4.42
N ILE A 208 -2.74 -13.19 4.41
CA ILE A 208 -3.23 -12.42 3.25
C ILE A 208 -2.48 -12.80 1.96
N TYR A 209 -1.16 -13.01 2.00
CA TYR A 209 -0.39 -13.41 0.82
C TYR A 209 -0.83 -14.78 0.29
N GLU A 210 -0.93 -15.77 1.19
CA GLU A 210 -1.34 -17.13 0.84
C GLU A 210 -2.75 -17.13 0.20
N PHE A 211 -3.68 -16.37 0.78
CA PHE A 211 -5.03 -16.22 0.23
C PHE A 211 -5.01 -15.56 -1.16
N MET A 212 -4.30 -14.44 -1.32
CA MET A 212 -4.23 -13.75 -2.61
C MET A 212 -3.49 -14.55 -3.69
N ASP A 213 -2.49 -15.35 -3.32
CA ASP A 213 -1.82 -16.28 -4.23
C ASP A 213 -2.80 -17.39 -4.69
N ALA A 214 -3.59 -17.95 -3.78
CA ALA A 214 -4.62 -18.94 -4.11
C ALA A 214 -5.68 -18.35 -5.07
N VAL A 215 -6.15 -17.12 -4.82
CA VAL A 215 -7.07 -16.41 -5.72
C VAL A 215 -6.44 -16.24 -7.11
N LYS A 216 -5.20 -15.78 -7.18
CA LYS A 216 -4.49 -15.62 -8.45
C LYS A 216 -4.34 -16.93 -9.22
N ARG A 217 -3.98 -18.02 -8.54
CA ARG A 217 -3.85 -19.35 -9.18
C ARG A 217 -5.19 -19.88 -9.65
N SER A 218 -6.28 -19.65 -8.91
CA SER A 218 -7.63 -20.07 -9.35
C SER A 218 -8.03 -19.46 -10.69
N GLN A 219 -7.60 -18.21 -10.97
CA GLN A 219 -7.88 -17.51 -12.24
C GLN A 219 -7.08 -18.06 -13.44
N ILE A 220 -5.97 -18.75 -13.20
CA ILE A 220 -5.12 -19.33 -14.25
C ILE A 220 -5.69 -20.67 -14.74
N TYR A 221 -6.43 -21.37 -13.86
CA TYR A 221 -6.95 -22.71 -14.13
C TYR A 221 -8.44 -22.73 -14.52
N THR A 222 -9.02 -21.54 -14.71
CA THR A 222 -10.39 -21.36 -15.22
C THR A 222 -10.35 -20.90 -16.67
#